data_f8104acd3a282919fd951d865c6d1f2d
#
_entry.id   f8104acd3a282919fd951d865c6d1f2d
#
_cell.length_a   1.000
_cell.length_b   1.000
_cell.length_c   1.000
_cell.angle_alpha   90.00
_cell.angle_beta   90.00
_cell.angle_gamma   90.00
#
_symmetry.space_group_name_H-M   'P 1'
#
loop_
_entity.id
_entity.type
_entity.pdbx_description
1 polymer ?
#
loop_
_entity_poly.entity_id
_entity_poly.type
_entity_poly.pdbx_seq_one_letter_code
_entity_poly.pdbx_strand_id
1 'polypeptide(L)'
;MKKIGIISLIVIIIDRILKVLVTNNFVLNVRNKIIDGFFYITNCHNEGAAFSLFSGNVLFLIFITLIVLFLIYRTINKENVNKIGIFAYGLLLGGILGNLYDRIFYGYVIDYLDFRIFNFNFAIFNLADAAIVIGAILLIVFEGSDNDGRKNKDRSRKLRKEWKNR
;
A
#
# COMPACT_ATOMS: atom_id res chain seq x y z
N MET A 1 -4.67 -4.22 -16.64
CA MET A 1 -3.68 -3.11 -16.58
C MET A 1 -4.32 -1.71 -16.52
N LYS A 2 -5.12 -1.25 -17.51
CA LYS A 2 -5.69 0.12 -17.51
C LYS A 2 -6.46 0.50 -16.24
N LYS A 3 -7.34 -0.38 -15.72
CA LYS A 3 -8.11 -0.12 -14.50
C LYS A 3 -7.24 -0.02 -13.24
N ILE A 4 -6.20 -0.84 -13.12
CA ILE A 4 -5.23 -0.77 -12.03
C ILE A 4 -4.53 0.61 -12.06
N GLY A 5 -4.05 1.04 -13.24
CA GLY A 5 -3.40 2.34 -13.40
C GLY A 5 -4.31 3.52 -13.05
N ILE A 6 -5.60 3.46 -13.39
CA ILE A 6 -6.58 4.51 -13.03
C ILE A 6 -6.73 4.60 -11.51
N ILE A 7 -6.90 3.47 -10.83
CA ILE A 7 -7.05 3.45 -9.36
C ILE A 7 -5.75 3.95 -8.70
N SER A 8 -4.59 3.47 -9.16
CA SER A 8 -3.29 3.95 -8.65
C SER A 8 -3.14 5.47 -8.80
N LEU A 9 -3.51 6.02 -9.96
CA LEU A 9 -3.44 7.45 -10.21
C LEU A 9 -4.36 8.24 -9.27
N ILE A 10 -5.58 7.76 -9.03
CA ILE A 10 -6.51 8.38 -8.08
C ILE A 10 -5.90 8.41 -6.67
N VAL A 11 -5.32 7.29 -6.22
CA VAL A 11 -4.66 7.21 -4.90
C VAL A 11 -3.51 8.20 -4.80
N ILE A 12 -2.64 8.25 -5.82
CA ILE A 12 -1.51 9.20 -5.86
C ILE A 12 -2.00 10.64 -5.78
N ILE A 13 -3.02 11.00 -6.56
CA ILE A 13 -3.56 12.37 -6.59
C ILE A 13 -4.11 12.76 -5.21
N ILE A 14 -4.92 11.89 -4.60
CA ILE A 14 -5.51 12.17 -3.28
C ILE A 14 -4.41 12.27 -2.22
N ASP A 15 -3.44 11.34 -2.22
CA ASP A 15 -2.30 11.36 -1.30
C ASP A 15 -1.51 12.67 -1.43
N ARG A 16 -1.20 13.10 -2.65
CA ARG A 16 -0.51 14.38 -2.91
C ARG A 16 -1.28 15.59 -2.41
N ILE A 17 -2.60 15.64 -2.67
CA ILE A 17 -3.45 16.74 -2.18
C ILE A 17 -3.41 16.81 -0.66
N LEU A 18 -3.57 15.68 0.03
CA LEU A 18 -3.57 15.63 1.49
C LEU A 18 -2.20 16.05 2.07
N LYS A 19 -1.10 15.56 1.50
CA LYS A 19 0.26 15.93 1.92
C LYS A 19 0.53 17.43 1.73
N VAL A 20 0.10 18.02 0.61
CA VAL A 20 0.22 19.47 0.37
C VAL A 20 -0.64 20.26 1.37
N LEU A 21 -1.87 19.82 1.62
CA LEU A 21 -2.73 20.47 2.62
C LEU A 21 -2.11 20.44 4.00
N VAL A 22 -1.54 19.30 4.40
CA VAL A 22 -0.88 19.17 5.70
C VAL A 22 0.35 20.05 5.80
N THR A 23 1.21 20.04 4.79
CA THR A 23 2.46 20.84 4.80
C THR A 23 2.19 22.34 4.85
N ASN A 24 1.11 22.80 4.20
CA ASN A 24 0.78 24.23 4.14
C ASN A 24 0.04 24.73 5.38
N ASN A 25 -0.65 23.86 6.13
CA ASN A 25 -1.53 24.29 7.22
C ASN A 25 -1.03 23.87 8.62
N PHE A 26 -0.06 22.96 8.71
CA PHE A 26 0.40 22.43 10.00
C PHE A 26 1.92 22.58 10.15
N VAL A 27 2.34 23.14 11.30
CA VAL A 27 3.75 23.32 11.63
C VAL A 27 4.43 21.96 11.79
N LEU A 28 5.64 21.85 11.27
CA LEU A 28 6.45 20.62 11.32
C LEU A 28 6.64 20.15 12.77
N ASN A 29 6.42 18.86 13.01
CA ASN A 29 6.55 18.18 14.29
C ASN A 29 5.64 18.72 15.41
N VAL A 30 4.66 19.56 15.08
CA VAL A 30 3.66 20.02 16.05
C VAL A 30 2.42 19.14 15.92
N ARG A 31 2.01 18.57 17.05
CA ARG A 31 0.82 17.74 17.15
C ARG A 31 -0.42 18.60 17.29
N ASN A 32 -1.33 18.52 16.33
CA ASN A 32 -2.58 19.25 16.31
C ASN A 32 -3.74 18.31 16.66
N LYS A 33 -4.41 18.60 17.77
CA LYS A 33 -5.48 17.79 18.33
C LYS A 33 -6.74 17.86 17.47
N ILE A 34 -7.27 16.70 17.03
CA ILE A 34 -8.58 16.55 16.38
C ILE A 34 -9.56 15.87 17.34
N ILE A 35 -9.17 14.73 17.91
CA ILE A 35 -9.94 14.01 18.94
C ILE A 35 -9.01 13.78 20.12
N ASP A 36 -9.36 14.36 21.27
CA ASP A 36 -8.50 14.30 22.46
C ASP A 36 -8.23 12.85 22.90
N GLY A 37 -6.98 12.57 23.20
CA GLY A 37 -6.53 11.24 23.62
C GLY A 37 -6.54 10.17 22.51
N PHE A 38 -7.03 10.46 21.28
CA PHE A 38 -7.19 9.44 20.23
C PHE A 38 -6.58 9.81 18.89
N PHE A 39 -6.91 10.97 18.29
CA PHE A 39 -6.50 11.31 16.94
C PHE A 39 -5.96 12.74 16.83
N TYR A 40 -4.80 12.84 16.19
CA TYR A 40 -4.09 14.09 15.95
C TYR A 40 -3.64 14.16 14.49
N ILE A 41 -3.43 15.38 13.99
CA ILE A 41 -2.69 15.62 12.74
C ILE A 41 -1.32 16.19 13.11
N THR A 42 -0.28 15.52 12.66
CA THR A 42 1.11 15.92 12.93
C THR A 42 1.87 15.92 11.61
N ASN A 43 2.31 17.09 11.12
CA ASN A 43 3.20 17.15 9.97
C ASN A 43 4.55 16.56 10.36
N CYS A 44 4.93 15.41 9.83
CA CYS A 44 6.15 14.70 10.18
C CYS A 44 6.91 14.29 8.91
N HIS A 45 8.24 14.48 8.92
CA HIS A 45 9.13 14.04 7.84
C HIS A 45 9.77 12.70 8.22
N ASN A 46 9.41 11.65 7.50
CA ASN A 46 9.91 10.29 7.72
C ASN A 46 11.01 9.95 6.71
N GLU A 47 12.26 9.96 7.13
CA GLU A 47 13.43 9.61 6.31
C GLU A 47 13.69 8.10 6.21
N GLY A 48 12.90 7.29 6.93
CA GLY A 48 13.02 5.84 6.96
C GLY A 48 11.89 5.10 6.24
N ALA A 49 11.81 3.81 6.51
CA ALA A 49 10.65 2.96 6.28
C ALA A 49 9.70 3.00 7.50
N ALA A 50 8.81 2.01 7.65
CA ALA A 50 7.97 1.86 8.82
C ALA A 50 8.81 1.91 10.10
N PHE A 51 8.33 2.63 11.13
CA PHE A 51 9.05 2.86 12.39
C PHE A 51 10.45 3.49 12.22
N SER A 52 10.64 4.32 11.19
CA SER A 52 11.92 4.97 10.86
C SER A 52 13.09 3.99 10.63
N LEU A 53 12.81 2.74 10.27
CA LEU A 53 13.86 1.80 9.89
C LEU A 53 14.62 2.32 8.67
N PHE A 54 15.95 2.14 8.67
CA PHE A 54 16.87 2.63 7.63
C PHE A 54 16.85 4.15 7.43
N SER A 55 16.50 4.93 8.49
CA SER A 55 16.56 6.40 8.43
C SER A 55 17.92 6.89 7.95
N GLY A 56 17.91 7.92 7.09
CA GLY A 56 19.12 8.43 6.44
C GLY A 56 19.58 7.67 5.18
N ASN A 57 18.98 6.50 4.87
CA ASN A 57 19.34 5.71 3.69
C ASN A 57 18.27 5.75 2.59
N VAL A 58 17.85 6.95 2.21
CA VAL A 58 16.74 7.17 1.25
C VAL A 58 16.98 6.48 -0.10
N LEU A 59 18.23 6.52 -0.61
CA LEU A 59 18.57 5.83 -1.87
C LEU A 59 18.38 4.33 -1.79
N PHE A 60 18.71 3.71 -0.66
CA PHE A 60 18.45 2.30 -0.41
C PHE A 60 16.95 2.00 -0.41
N LEU A 61 16.14 2.84 0.24
CA LEU A 61 14.69 2.70 0.26
C LEU A 61 14.06 2.85 -1.14
N ILE A 62 14.55 3.80 -1.95
CA ILE A 62 14.15 3.94 -3.35
C ILE A 62 14.49 2.66 -4.13
N PHE A 63 15.71 2.14 -4.00
CA PHE A 63 16.15 0.93 -4.69
C PHE A 63 15.27 -0.29 -4.34
N ILE A 64 15.02 -0.53 -3.06
CA ILE A 64 14.12 -1.62 -2.62
C ILE A 64 12.71 -1.41 -3.16
N THR A 65 12.18 -0.18 -3.15
CA THR A 65 10.86 0.14 -3.70
C THR A 65 10.77 -0.20 -5.20
N LEU A 66 11.81 0.08 -5.98
CA LEU A 66 11.86 -0.27 -7.41
C LEU A 66 11.86 -1.79 -7.63
N ILE A 67 12.57 -2.56 -6.79
CA ILE A 67 12.53 -4.02 -6.82
C ILE A 67 11.10 -4.53 -6.53
N VAL A 68 10.45 -4.00 -5.49
CA VAL A 68 9.08 -4.38 -5.15
C VAL A 68 8.12 -4.07 -6.29
N LEU A 69 8.20 -2.89 -6.90
CA LEU A 69 7.40 -2.51 -8.07
C LEU A 69 7.60 -3.47 -9.25
N PHE A 70 8.85 -3.85 -9.52
CA PHE A 70 9.18 -4.83 -10.57
C PHE A 70 8.56 -6.21 -10.28
N LEU A 71 8.63 -6.69 -9.04
CA LEU A 71 8.03 -7.97 -8.65
C LEU A 71 6.50 -7.93 -8.77
N ILE A 72 5.85 -6.86 -8.32
CA ILE A 72 4.39 -6.68 -8.46
C ILE A 72 4.00 -6.66 -9.94
N TYR A 73 4.72 -5.90 -10.77
CA TYR A 73 4.48 -5.88 -12.22
C TYR A 73 4.57 -7.27 -12.86
N ARG A 74 5.60 -8.06 -12.48
CA ARG A 74 5.77 -9.44 -12.94
C ARG A 74 4.58 -10.33 -12.54
N THR A 75 4.07 -10.16 -11.32
CA THR A 75 2.93 -10.93 -10.80
C THR A 75 1.65 -10.59 -11.56
N ILE A 76 1.33 -9.30 -11.69
CA ILE A 76 0.11 -8.84 -12.40
C ILE A 76 0.07 -9.35 -13.86
N ASN A 77 1.20 -9.40 -14.54
CA ASN A 77 1.26 -9.86 -15.94
C ASN A 77 1.10 -11.38 -16.10
N LYS A 78 1.32 -12.15 -15.06
CA LYS A 78 1.20 -13.61 -15.09
C LYS A 78 -0.19 -14.12 -14.69
N GLU A 79 -0.99 -13.30 -14.02
CA GLU A 79 -2.24 -13.71 -13.40
C GLU A 79 -3.46 -13.11 -14.12
N ASN A 80 -4.55 -13.87 -14.18
CA ASN A 80 -5.87 -13.34 -14.51
C ASN A 80 -6.46 -12.69 -13.27
N VAL A 81 -6.14 -11.39 -13.08
CA VAL A 81 -6.54 -10.61 -11.93
C VAL A 81 -8.06 -10.36 -11.94
N ASN A 82 -8.78 -10.79 -10.91
CA ASN A 82 -10.20 -10.55 -10.73
C ASN A 82 -10.50 -9.08 -10.34
N LYS A 83 -11.78 -8.72 -10.16
CA LYS A 83 -12.17 -7.34 -9.82
C LYS A 83 -11.58 -6.85 -8.50
N ILE A 84 -11.51 -7.71 -7.49
CA ILE A 84 -10.96 -7.40 -6.17
C ILE A 84 -9.45 -7.20 -6.28
N GLY A 85 -8.76 -8.09 -6.99
CA GLY A 85 -7.33 -7.97 -7.27
C GLY A 85 -6.99 -6.70 -8.05
N ILE A 86 -7.81 -6.29 -9.04
CA ILE A 86 -7.63 -5.01 -9.75
C ILE A 86 -7.66 -3.84 -8.76
N PHE A 87 -8.62 -3.83 -7.84
CA PHE A 87 -8.72 -2.79 -6.81
C PHE A 87 -7.55 -2.83 -5.83
N ALA A 88 -7.20 -4.02 -5.35
CA ALA A 88 -6.11 -4.25 -4.42
C ALA A 88 -4.74 -3.84 -4.98
N TYR A 89 -4.41 -4.28 -6.20
CA TYR A 89 -3.19 -3.85 -6.88
C TYR A 89 -3.18 -2.34 -7.18
N GLY A 90 -4.36 -1.77 -7.47
CA GLY A 90 -4.51 -0.33 -7.66
C GLY A 90 -4.16 0.47 -6.41
N LEU A 91 -4.67 0.05 -5.24
CA LEU A 91 -4.34 0.64 -3.95
C LEU A 91 -2.85 0.47 -3.61
N LEU A 92 -2.35 -0.76 -3.73
CA LEU A 92 -0.97 -1.10 -3.42
C LEU A 92 0.02 -0.29 -4.25
N LEU A 93 -0.14 -0.28 -5.57
CA LEU A 93 0.73 0.48 -6.47
C LEU A 93 0.60 1.99 -6.26
N GLY A 94 -0.63 2.50 -6.06
CA GLY A 94 -0.86 3.92 -5.82
C GLY A 94 -0.15 4.41 -4.56
N GLY A 95 -0.26 3.65 -3.46
CA GLY A 95 0.43 3.98 -2.21
C GLY A 95 1.96 3.89 -2.32
N ILE A 96 2.48 2.80 -2.93
CA ILE A 96 3.94 2.65 -3.15
C ILE A 96 4.48 3.81 -3.98
N LEU A 97 3.81 4.17 -5.08
CA LEU A 97 4.24 5.26 -5.96
C LEU A 97 4.10 6.63 -5.30
N GLY A 98 3.08 6.86 -4.47
CA GLY A 98 2.94 8.09 -3.68
C GLY A 98 4.11 8.31 -2.72
N ASN A 99 4.49 7.29 -1.96
CA ASN A 99 5.64 7.37 -1.05
C ASN A 99 6.99 7.37 -1.79
N LEU A 100 7.08 6.73 -2.96
CA LEU A 100 8.26 6.81 -3.82
C LEU A 100 8.46 8.22 -4.37
N TYR A 101 7.38 8.88 -4.80
CA TYR A 101 7.41 10.28 -5.23
C TYR A 101 8.03 11.17 -4.15
N ASP A 102 7.57 11.06 -2.90
CA ASP A 102 8.08 11.85 -1.81
C ASP A 102 9.59 11.64 -1.61
N ARG A 103 10.05 10.38 -1.60
CA ARG A 103 11.47 10.05 -1.43
C ARG A 103 12.35 10.60 -2.55
N ILE A 104 11.89 10.57 -3.79
CA ILE A 104 12.64 11.08 -4.94
C ILE A 104 12.75 12.60 -4.89
N PHE A 105 11.66 13.31 -4.58
CA PHE A 105 11.61 14.75 -4.71
C PHE A 105 11.97 15.51 -3.42
N TYR A 106 11.73 14.91 -2.25
CA TYR A 106 11.95 15.56 -0.96
C TYR A 106 13.02 14.87 -0.10
N GLY A 107 13.36 13.60 -0.38
CA GLY A 107 14.27 12.82 0.45
C GLY A 107 13.64 12.22 1.70
N TYR A 108 12.34 12.41 1.92
CA TYR A 108 11.56 11.88 3.04
C TYR A 108 10.11 11.64 2.61
N VAL A 109 9.34 10.95 3.43
CA VAL A 109 7.89 10.78 3.26
C VAL A 109 7.18 11.74 4.23
N ILE A 110 6.09 12.38 3.77
CA ILE A 110 5.25 13.23 4.61
C ILE A 110 4.20 12.35 5.28
N ASP A 111 4.33 12.17 6.60
CA ASP A 111 3.40 11.42 7.44
C ASP A 111 2.57 12.40 8.29
N TYR A 112 1.27 12.07 8.54
CA TYR A 112 0.39 13.02 9.21
C TYR A 112 -0.73 12.42 10.04
N LEU A 113 -1.10 11.16 9.89
CA LEU A 113 -2.12 10.47 10.68
C LEU A 113 -1.49 9.93 11.97
N ASP A 114 -1.75 10.59 13.09
CA ASP A 114 -1.18 10.29 14.40
C ASP A 114 -2.27 9.77 15.34
N PHE A 115 -2.31 8.44 15.51
CA PHE A 115 -3.27 7.78 16.38
C PHE A 115 -2.65 7.37 17.70
N ARG A 116 -3.43 7.56 18.78
CA ARG A 116 -3.14 7.07 20.14
C ARG A 116 -4.26 6.15 20.60
N ILE A 117 -3.93 4.98 21.08
CA ILE A 117 -4.90 4.02 21.61
C ILE A 117 -4.37 3.49 22.93
N PHE A 118 -5.10 3.72 24.04
CA PHE A 118 -4.74 3.26 25.39
C PHE A 118 -3.30 3.62 25.81
N ASN A 119 -2.88 4.87 25.61
CA ASN A 119 -1.51 5.36 25.86
C ASN A 119 -0.42 4.75 24.95
N PHE A 120 -0.77 3.92 23.98
CA PHE A 120 0.14 3.45 22.95
C PHE A 120 0.15 4.44 21.77
N ASN A 121 1.35 4.95 21.45
CA ASN A 121 1.54 5.79 20.27
C ASN A 121 1.77 4.90 19.06
N PHE A 122 0.84 4.89 18.12
CA PHE A 122 1.11 4.29 16.81
C PHE A 122 2.16 5.11 16.06
N ALA A 123 2.87 4.48 15.13
CA ALA A 123 3.68 5.22 14.17
C ALA A 123 2.78 6.19 13.39
N ILE A 124 3.24 7.42 13.19
CA ILE A 124 2.55 8.37 12.31
C ILE A 124 2.66 7.83 10.90
N PHE A 125 1.57 7.84 10.15
CA PHE A 125 1.50 7.33 8.78
C PHE A 125 0.66 8.25 7.88
N ASN A 126 0.49 7.91 6.61
CA ASN A 126 -0.23 8.70 5.62
C ASN A 126 -1.25 7.85 4.83
N LEU A 127 -1.97 8.47 3.89
CA LEU A 127 -2.95 7.78 3.05
C LEU A 127 -2.29 6.70 2.17
N ALA A 128 -1.11 6.96 1.64
CA ALA A 128 -0.38 5.98 0.82
C ALA A 128 -0.07 4.71 1.61
N ASP A 129 0.35 4.82 2.89
CA ASP A 129 0.59 3.67 3.77
C ASP A 129 -0.70 2.89 4.03
N ALA A 130 -1.81 3.59 4.31
CA ALA A 130 -3.12 2.95 4.46
C ALA A 130 -3.53 2.19 3.19
N ALA A 131 -3.33 2.78 2.01
CA ALA A 131 -3.60 2.13 0.72
C ALA A 131 -2.73 0.89 0.50
N ILE A 132 -1.44 0.95 0.85
CA ILE A 132 -0.53 -0.21 0.80
C ILE A 132 -1.06 -1.35 1.67
N VAL A 133 -1.38 -1.06 2.94
CA VAL A 133 -1.84 -2.06 3.91
C VAL A 133 -3.16 -2.67 3.46
N ILE A 134 -4.14 -1.86 3.08
CA ILE A 134 -5.46 -2.34 2.62
C ILE A 134 -5.28 -3.17 1.35
N GLY A 135 -4.50 -2.71 0.38
CA GLY A 135 -4.22 -3.43 -0.85
C GLY A 135 -3.58 -4.79 -0.59
N ALA A 136 -2.58 -4.84 0.29
CA ALA A 136 -1.91 -6.09 0.67
C ALA A 136 -2.85 -7.07 1.38
N ILE A 137 -3.68 -6.60 2.33
CA ILE A 137 -4.67 -7.44 3.01
C ILE A 137 -5.67 -8.03 2.01
N LEU A 138 -6.18 -7.21 1.08
CA LEU A 138 -7.11 -7.67 0.05
C LEU A 138 -6.48 -8.75 -0.84
N LEU A 139 -5.21 -8.62 -1.23
CA LEU A 139 -4.51 -9.64 -2.00
C LEU A 139 -4.35 -10.94 -1.22
N ILE A 140 -3.94 -10.89 0.04
CA ILE A 140 -3.74 -12.07 0.88
C ILE A 140 -5.08 -12.82 1.09
N VAL A 141 -6.15 -12.09 1.43
CA VAL A 141 -7.43 -12.70 1.80
C VAL A 141 -8.18 -13.25 0.58
N PHE A 142 -8.19 -12.52 -0.53
CA PHE A 142 -9.07 -12.83 -1.66
C PHE A 142 -8.37 -13.51 -2.84
N GLU A 143 -7.09 -13.25 -3.11
CA GLU A 143 -6.35 -14.03 -4.13
C GLU A 143 -5.89 -15.39 -3.62
N GLY A 144 -5.55 -15.52 -2.34
CA GLY A 144 -5.26 -16.83 -1.72
C GLY A 144 -6.45 -17.80 -1.86
N SER A 145 -7.68 -17.30 -1.68
CA SER A 145 -8.91 -18.09 -1.79
C SER A 145 -9.24 -18.55 -3.23
N ASP A 146 -8.97 -17.71 -4.24
CA ASP A 146 -9.22 -18.06 -5.66
C ASP A 146 -8.25 -19.12 -6.18
N ASN A 147 -7.02 -19.14 -5.74
CA ASN A 147 -6.02 -20.14 -6.11
C ASN A 147 -6.36 -21.54 -5.57
N ASP A 148 -6.90 -21.65 -4.37
CA ASP A 148 -7.36 -22.92 -3.80
C ASP A 148 -8.61 -23.44 -4.52
N GLY A 149 -9.54 -22.57 -4.90
CA GLY A 149 -10.72 -22.93 -5.69
C GLY A 149 -10.36 -23.47 -7.09
N ARG A 150 -9.37 -22.88 -7.76
CA ARG A 150 -8.88 -23.33 -9.07
C ARG A 150 -8.18 -24.68 -8.98
N LYS A 151 -7.28 -24.87 -8.01
CA LYS A 151 -6.59 -26.16 -7.78
C LYS A 151 -7.57 -27.29 -7.50
N ASN A 152 -8.60 -27.07 -6.69
CA ASN A 152 -9.64 -28.05 -6.41
C ASN A 152 -10.48 -28.40 -7.64
N LYS A 153 -10.79 -27.41 -8.48
CA LYS A 153 -11.55 -27.62 -9.73
C LYS A 153 -10.75 -28.40 -10.76
N ASP A 154 -9.47 -28.16 -10.89
CA ASP A 154 -8.58 -28.90 -11.79
C ASP A 154 -8.32 -30.32 -11.30
N ARG A 155 -8.16 -30.53 -9.99
CA ARG A 155 -8.07 -31.86 -9.37
C ARG A 155 -9.35 -32.67 -9.62
N SER A 156 -10.52 -32.06 -9.44
CA SER A 156 -11.81 -32.71 -9.69
C SER A 156 -12.01 -33.07 -11.17
N ARG A 157 -11.55 -32.20 -12.10
CA ARG A 157 -11.59 -32.48 -13.54
C ARG A 157 -10.65 -33.62 -13.93
N LYS A 158 -9.46 -33.70 -13.33
CA LYS A 158 -8.50 -34.78 -13.56
C LYS A 158 -9.05 -36.12 -13.11
N LEU A 159 -9.60 -36.18 -11.90
CA LEU A 159 -10.24 -37.38 -11.36
C LEU A 159 -11.42 -37.86 -12.25
N ARG A 160 -12.30 -36.95 -12.72
CA ARG A 160 -13.40 -37.30 -13.62
C ARG A 160 -12.93 -37.88 -14.98
N LYS A 161 -11.79 -37.40 -15.49
CA LYS A 161 -11.21 -37.96 -16.72
C LYS A 161 -10.66 -39.38 -16.52
N GLU A 162 -9.99 -39.60 -15.39
CA GLU A 162 -9.45 -40.92 -15.00
C GLU A 162 -10.56 -41.97 -14.83
N TRP A 163 -11.72 -41.58 -14.24
CA TRP A 163 -12.89 -42.44 -14.07
C TRP A 163 -13.60 -42.80 -15.42
N LYS A 164 -13.59 -41.90 -16.41
CA LYS A 164 -14.18 -42.13 -17.72
C LYS A 164 -13.33 -43.02 -18.63
N ASN A 165 -12.05 -43.17 -18.32
CA ASN A 165 -11.11 -43.96 -19.11
C ASN A 165 -10.86 -45.37 -18.52
N ARG A 166 -11.57 -45.73 -17.44
CA ARG A 166 -11.66 -47.10 -16.88
C ARG A 166 -12.95 -47.78 -17.26
#